data_c8e5d64bae08721be65135af492f0e56
#
_entry.id   c8e5d64bae08721be65135af492f0e56
#
_cell.length_a   1.000
_cell.length_b   1.000
_cell.length_c   1.000
_cell.angle_alpha   90.00
_cell.angle_beta   90.00
_cell.angle_gamma   90.00
#
_symmetry.space_group_name_H-M   'P 1'
#
loop_
_entity.id
_entity.type
_entity.pdbx_description
1 polymer ?
#
loop_
_entity_poly.entity_id
_entity_poly.type
_entity_poly.pdbx_seq_one_letter_code
_entity_poly.pdbx_strand_id
1 'polypeptide(L)'
;MAVTNALCPAKPTKHTPNQGAIIVALLLLLAGGCQWAASSQNTTGAQLYEQGQYSAALQQFQQVVATDPENADGYYNLAATNHRLGNQRRDPNLLAQAESLYNQCLDHQPNHVECHRGLAVLLVDTGRPDRAFDLMKNWAAQNPNYADPLVELARLYEEAGKSDVAKKYLEDAVQRDAGNSRAWLALGNLREQNGDLEQAMRNYQQSLAINNMQPEVSERVAMLSRQISANYESAVAAGQTQIATQPNFQSGTMTR
;
A
#
# COMPACT_ATOMS: atom_id res chain seq x y z
N MET A 1 -25.64 14.72 -87.24
CA MET A 1 -26.27 15.63 -86.26
C MET A 1 -26.15 14.99 -84.86
N ALA A 2 -25.21 15.38 -84.12
CA ALA A 2 -24.96 14.87 -82.75
C ALA A 2 -25.29 16.00 -81.73
N VAL A 3 -26.26 15.70 -80.87
CA VAL A 3 -26.66 16.60 -79.80
C VAL A 3 -25.88 16.19 -78.50
N THR A 4 -24.98 17.04 -78.09
CA THR A 4 -24.24 16.87 -76.85
C THR A 4 -25.05 17.41 -75.65
N ASN A 5 -25.46 16.53 -74.76
CA ASN A 5 -26.05 16.87 -73.47
C ASN A 5 -24.93 17.20 -72.45
N ALA A 6 -24.85 18.48 -72.04
CA ALA A 6 -23.99 18.89 -70.95
C ALA A 6 -24.64 18.57 -69.60
N LEU A 7 -23.96 17.70 -68.80
CA LEU A 7 -24.32 17.43 -67.42
C LEU A 7 -23.84 18.57 -66.53
N CYS A 8 -24.77 19.21 -65.81
CA CYS A 8 -24.47 20.15 -64.74
C CYS A 8 -23.77 19.45 -63.55
N PRO A 9 -22.73 20.04 -62.89
CA PRO A 9 -22.13 19.50 -61.70
C PRO A 9 -23.06 19.68 -60.48
N ALA A 10 -23.27 18.61 -59.74
CA ALA A 10 -24.03 18.58 -58.49
C ALA A 10 -23.34 19.47 -57.42
N LYS A 11 -24.10 20.29 -56.71
CA LYS A 11 -23.66 21.12 -55.58
C LYS A 11 -23.24 20.20 -54.41
N PRO A 12 -22.15 20.54 -53.68
CA PRO A 12 -21.79 19.82 -52.49
C PRO A 12 -22.85 20.00 -51.40
N THR A 13 -23.37 18.89 -50.87
CA THR A 13 -24.26 18.84 -49.72
C THR A 13 -23.47 19.28 -48.48
N LYS A 14 -23.88 20.33 -47.83
CA LYS A 14 -23.38 20.73 -46.50
C LYS A 14 -23.79 19.65 -45.52
N HIS A 15 -22.83 18.86 -45.07
CA HIS A 15 -23.01 17.98 -43.91
C HIS A 15 -23.19 18.88 -42.68
N THR A 16 -24.41 19.00 -42.19
CA THR A 16 -24.69 19.51 -40.86
C THR A 16 -24.20 18.47 -39.86
N PRO A 17 -23.35 18.84 -38.87
CA PRO A 17 -22.91 17.88 -37.85
C PRO A 17 -24.13 17.36 -37.11
N ASN A 18 -24.19 16.04 -36.97
CA ASN A 18 -25.29 15.32 -36.32
C ASN A 18 -25.45 15.85 -34.89
N GLN A 19 -26.57 16.46 -34.53
CA GLN A 19 -26.82 17.05 -33.21
C GLN A 19 -26.61 16.04 -32.10
N GLY A 20 -26.82 14.74 -32.32
CA GLY A 20 -26.51 13.66 -31.38
C GLY A 20 -25.01 13.54 -31.08
N ALA A 21 -24.14 13.69 -32.10
CA ALA A 21 -22.69 13.62 -31.90
C ALA A 21 -22.15 14.82 -31.10
N ILE A 22 -22.74 16.00 -31.25
CA ILE A 22 -22.38 17.19 -30.48
C ILE A 22 -22.80 17.03 -29.03
N ILE A 23 -23.97 16.49 -28.73
CA ILE A 23 -24.46 16.24 -27.36
C ILE A 23 -23.59 15.19 -26.66
N VAL A 24 -23.23 14.09 -27.35
CA VAL A 24 -22.32 13.08 -26.80
C VAL A 24 -20.92 13.63 -26.52
N ALA A 25 -20.38 14.45 -27.44
CA ALA A 25 -19.09 15.12 -27.25
C ALA A 25 -19.13 16.11 -26.07
N LEU A 26 -20.23 16.84 -25.88
CA LEU A 26 -20.41 17.78 -24.78
C LEU A 26 -20.53 17.06 -23.44
N LEU A 27 -21.21 15.92 -23.37
CA LEU A 27 -21.34 15.08 -22.19
C LEU A 27 -19.99 14.45 -21.80
N LEU A 28 -19.17 14.04 -22.78
CA LEU A 28 -17.81 13.50 -22.52
C LEU A 28 -16.85 14.58 -21.99
N LEU A 29 -16.99 15.83 -22.45
CA LEU A 29 -16.19 16.96 -21.94
C LEU A 29 -16.58 17.35 -20.50
N LEU A 30 -17.85 17.23 -20.14
CA LEU A 30 -18.32 17.49 -18.77
C LEU A 30 -17.86 16.40 -17.81
N ALA A 31 -17.89 15.12 -18.21
CA ALA A 31 -17.40 14.02 -17.41
C ALA A 31 -15.89 14.09 -17.14
N GLY A 32 -15.09 14.44 -18.15
CA GLY A 32 -13.65 14.65 -18.00
C GLY A 32 -13.27 15.82 -17.09
N GLY A 33 -14.08 16.89 -17.08
CA GLY A 33 -13.87 18.05 -16.21
C GLY A 33 -14.09 17.77 -14.72
N CYS A 34 -15.09 16.95 -14.39
CA CYS A 34 -15.39 16.56 -13.01
C CYS A 34 -14.27 15.69 -12.41
N GLN A 35 -13.75 14.74 -13.17
CA GLN A 35 -12.70 13.83 -12.72
C GLN A 35 -11.37 14.57 -12.48
N TRP A 36 -11.02 15.55 -13.33
CA TRP A 36 -9.84 16.38 -13.13
C TRP A 36 -9.97 17.30 -11.89
N ALA A 37 -11.15 17.86 -11.65
CA ALA A 37 -11.42 18.69 -10.48
C ALA A 37 -11.33 17.86 -9.18
N ALA A 38 -11.91 16.67 -9.15
CA ALA A 38 -11.83 15.76 -8.03
C ALA A 38 -10.38 15.36 -7.71
N SER A 39 -9.56 15.04 -8.72
CA SER A 39 -8.14 14.73 -8.54
C SER A 39 -7.34 15.88 -7.95
N SER A 40 -7.57 17.12 -8.42
CA SER A 40 -6.90 18.33 -7.89
C SER A 40 -7.30 18.60 -6.43
N GLN A 41 -8.58 18.45 -6.09
CA GLN A 41 -9.09 18.61 -4.72
C GLN A 41 -8.54 17.54 -3.79
N ASN A 42 -8.43 16.28 -4.27
CA ASN A 42 -7.85 15.19 -3.50
C ASN A 42 -6.39 15.45 -3.14
N THR A 43 -5.59 15.93 -4.11
CA THR A 43 -4.19 16.33 -3.89
C THR A 43 -4.08 17.47 -2.88
N THR A 44 -4.91 18.50 -3.01
CA THR A 44 -4.93 19.63 -2.07
C THR A 44 -5.33 19.17 -0.66
N GLY A 45 -6.35 18.32 -0.57
CA GLY A 45 -6.78 17.73 0.70
C GLY A 45 -5.68 16.91 1.37
N ALA A 46 -4.93 16.11 0.61
CA ALA A 46 -3.80 15.33 1.13
C ALA A 46 -2.69 16.24 1.67
N GLN A 47 -2.33 17.29 0.96
CA GLN A 47 -1.35 18.28 1.43
C GLN A 47 -1.78 18.96 2.74
N LEU A 48 -3.06 19.35 2.85
CA LEU A 48 -3.61 19.92 4.06
C LEU A 48 -3.60 18.91 5.23
N TYR A 49 -3.88 17.65 4.94
CA TYR A 49 -3.83 16.57 5.93
C TYR A 49 -2.41 16.39 6.48
N GLU A 50 -1.39 16.34 5.60
CA GLU A 50 0.02 16.24 5.97
C GLU A 50 0.49 17.43 6.82
N GLN A 51 -0.05 18.63 6.55
CA GLN A 51 0.19 19.85 7.34
C GLN A 51 -0.56 19.86 8.69
N GLY A 52 -1.35 18.83 8.99
CA GLY A 52 -2.17 18.76 10.20
C GLY A 52 -3.42 19.63 10.18
N GLN A 53 -3.75 20.24 9.03
CA GLN A 53 -4.91 21.10 8.82
C GLN A 53 -6.16 20.24 8.52
N TYR A 54 -6.49 19.32 9.43
CA TYR A 54 -7.51 18.29 9.20
C TYR A 54 -8.90 18.84 8.89
N SER A 55 -9.30 19.98 9.49
CA SER A 55 -10.60 20.59 9.21
C SER A 55 -10.69 21.15 7.79
N ALA A 56 -9.59 21.68 7.26
CA ALA A 56 -9.52 22.16 5.87
C ALA A 56 -9.43 20.98 4.89
N ALA A 57 -8.65 19.95 5.21
CA ALA A 57 -8.57 18.70 4.44
C ALA A 57 -9.95 18.06 4.30
N LEU A 58 -10.74 18.00 5.40
CA LEU A 58 -12.10 17.47 5.42
C LEU A 58 -12.99 18.15 4.39
N GLN A 59 -12.93 19.49 4.28
CA GLN A 59 -13.73 20.24 3.31
C GLN A 59 -13.34 19.88 1.86
N GLN A 60 -12.04 19.72 1.58
CA GLN A 60 -11.58 19.32 0.25
C GLN A 60 -12.06 17.91 -0.10
N PHE A 61 -11.92 16.95 0.81
CA PHE A 61 -12.36 15.57 0.56
C PHE A 61 -13.88 15.44 0.46
N GLN A 62 -14.65 16.26 1.19
CA GLN A 62 -16.11 16.36 1.01
C GLN A 62 -16.47 16.83 -0.41
N GLN A 63 -15.72 17.79 -0.96
CA GLN A 63 -15.92 18.23 -2.34
C GLN A 63 -15.55 17.12 -3.35
N VAL A 64 -14.50 16.31 -3.08
CA VAL A 64 -14.15 15.17 -3.94
C VAL A 64 -15.32 14.22 -4.08
N VAL A 65 -15.88 13.73 -2.96
CA VAL A 65 -16.99 12.76 -3.00
C VAL A 65 -18.30 13.38 -3.50
N ALA A 66 -18.49 14.69 -3.38
CA ALA A 66 -19.63 15.40 -3.95
C ALA A 66 -19.51 15.56 -5.49
N THR A 67 -18.28 15.72 -6.00
CA THR A 67 -18.00 15.91 -7.43
C THR A 67 -17.91 14.58 -8.16
N ASP A 68 -17.33 13.56 -7.50
CA ASP A 68 -17.17 12.19 -8.00
C ASP A 68 -17.61 11.19 -6.92
N PRO A 69 -18.91 10.84 -6.88
CA PRO A 69 -19.47 9.94 -5.86
C PRO A 69 -19.00 8.49 -5.92
N GLU A 70 -18.27 8.09 -6.97
CA GLU A 70 -17.71 6.74 -7.11
C GLU A 70 -16.21 6.71 -6.74
N ASN A 71 -15.64 7.82 -6.32
CA ASN A 71 -14.22 7.97 -6.00
C ASN A 71 -13.85 7.30 -4.68
N ALA A 72 -13.39 6.07 -4.73
CA ALA A 72 -12.99 5.31 -3.55
C ALA A 72 -11.89 5.99 -2.72
N ASP A 73 -10.87 6.58 -3.38
CA ASP A 73 -9.81 7.34 -2.71
C ASP A 73 -10.36 8.56 -1.95
N GLY A 74 -11.36 9.23 -2.52
CA GLY A 74 -12.05 10.35 -1.88
C GLY A 74 -12.73 9.92 -0.57
N TYR A 75 -13.44 8.80 -0.60
CA TYR A 75 -14.04 8.21 0.61
C TYR A 75 -13.00 7.76 1.62
N TYR A 76 -11.90 7.14 1.17
CA TYR A 76 -10.79 6.78 2.04
C TYR A 76 -10.21 7.99 2.77
N ASN A 77 -9.87 9.05 2.04
CA ASN A 77 -9.26 10.25 2.60
C ASN A 77 -10.21 10.97 3.57
N LEU A 78 -11.50 11.03 3.23
CA LEU A 78 -12.52 11.58 4.09
C LEU A 78 -12.67 10.75 5.38
N ALA A 79 -12.67 9.42 5.26
CA ALA A 79 -12.72 8.49 6.39
C ALA A 79 -11.50 8.63 7.30
N ALA A 80 -10.29 8.62 6.73
CA ALA A 80 -9.04 8.77 7.47
C ALA A 80 -8.96 10.10 8.22
N THR A 81 -9.47 11.18 7.61
CA THR A 81 -9.53 12.50 8.25
C THR A 81 -10.52 12.53 9.43
N ASN A 82 -11.71 11.95 9.26
CA ASN A 82 -12.68 11.80 10.34
C ASN A 82 -12.14 10.92 11.47
N HIS A 83 -11.49 9.81 11.13
CA HIS A 83 -10.86 8.90 12.09
C HIS A 83 -9.80 9.65 12.92
N ARG A 84 -8.91 10.40 12.26
CA ARG A 84 -7.88 11.21 12.93
C ARG A 84 -8.47 12.25 13.86
N LEU A 85 -9.47 13.00 13.41
CA LEU A 85 -10.17 14.00 14.22
C LEU A 85 -10.96 13.36 15.37
N GLY A 86 -11.61 12.22 15.12
CA GLY A 86 -12.35 11.45 16.12
C GLY A 86 -11.46 11.01 17.27
N ASN A 87 -10.26 10.49 16.96
CA ASN A 87 -9.28 10.10 17.97
C ASN A 87 -8.73 11.32 18.74
N GLN A 88 -8.40 12.41 18.04
CA GLN A 88 -7.89 13.63 18.69
C GLN A 88 -8.89 14.27 19.62
N ARG A 89 -10.17 14.32 19.23
CA ARG A 89 -11.26 14.98 19.98
C ARG A 89 -11.99 14.04 20.92
N ARG A 90 -11.69 12.74 20.84
CA ARG A 90 -12.43 11.66 21.51
C ARG A 90 -13.92 11.71 21.16
N ASP A 91 -14.23 11.96 19.89
CA ASP A 91 -15.58 12.12 19.38
C ASP A 91 -16.08 10.83 18.72
N PRO A 92 -16.96 10.07 19.36
CA PRO A 92 -17.49 8.81 18.84
C PRO A 92 -18.32 9.00 17.55
N ASN A 93 -18.90 10.19 17.32
CA ASN A 93 -19.69 10.45 16.12
C ASN A 93 -18.75 10.54 14.90
N LEU A 94 -17.58 11.19 15.04
CA LEU A 94 -16.59 11.23 13.98
C LEU A 94 -16.02 9.83 13.68
N LEU A 95 -15.80 9.00 14.70
CA LEU A 95 -15.38 7.60 14.52
C LEU A 95 -16.45 6.77 13.80
N ALA A 96 -17.73 6.94 14.16
CA ALA A 96 -18.82 6.26 13.45
C ALA A 96 -18.97 6.72 11.99
N GLN A 97 -18.77 8.01 11.72
CA GLN A 97 -18.74 8.54 10.35
C GLN A 97 -17.57 7.97 9.56
N ALA A 98 -16.37 7.87 10.18
CA ALA A 98 -15.21 7.26 9.54
C ALA A 98 -15.47 5.79 9.19
N GLU A 99 -16.08 5.00 10.09
CA GLU A 99 -16.46 3.61 9.81
C GLU A 99 -17.40 3.50 8.61
N SER A 100 -18.43 4.35 8.56
CA SER A 100 -19.37 4.40 7.43
C SER A 100 -18.67 4.74 6.11
N LEU A 101 -17.75 5.71 6.13
CA LEU A 101 -17.02 6.15 4.93
C LEU A 101 -16.01 5.10 4.44
N TYR A 102 -15.32 4.39 5.34
CA TYR A 102 -14.49 3.26 4.96
C TYR A 102 -15.31 2.14 4.28
N ASN A 103 -16.51 1.86 4.79
CA ASN A 103 -17.40 0.88 4.15
C ASN A 103 -17.85 1.37 2.77
N GLN A 104 -18.22 2.65 2.61
CA GLN A 104 -18.56 3.22 1.30
C GLN A 104 -17.38 3.12 0.30
N CYS A 105 -16.15 3.36 0.76
CA CYS A 105 -14.96 3.13 -0.05
C CYS A 105 -14.89 1.68 -0.54
N LEU A 106 -15.13 0.70 0.34
CA LEU A 106 -15.11 -0.72 0.00
C LEU A 106 -16.30 -1.15 -0.87
N ASP A 107 -17.45 -0.48 -0.77
CA ASP A 107 -18.59 -0.68 -1.68
C ASP A 107 -18.23 -0.28 -3.12
N HIS A 108 -17.48 0.82 -3.30
CA HIS A 108 -17.01 1.27 -4.62
C HIS A 108 -15.80 0.46 -5.12
N GLN A 109 -14.87 0.13 -4.23
CA GLN A 109 -13.67 -0.64 -4.56
C GLN A 109 -13.41 -1.74 -3.51
N PRO A 110 -13.96 -2.95 -3.70
CA PRO A 110 -13.88 -4.04 -2.70
C PRO A 110 -12.46 -4.48 -2.31
N ASN A 111 -11.46 -4.22 -3.15
CA ASN A 111 -10.06 -4.57 -2.90
C ASN A 111 -9.17 -3.35 -2.59
N HIS A 112 -9.77 -2.24 -2.13
CA HIS A 112 -9.01 -1.05 -1.73
C HIS A 112 -8.24 -1.32 -0.43
N VAL A 113 -6.94 -1.50 -0.54
CA VAL A 113 -6.05 -1.94 0.55
C VAL A 113 -6.07 -0.96 1.72
N GLU A 114 -5.96 0.34 1.43
CA GLU A 114 -5.91 1.39 2.45
C GLU A 114 -7.24 1.51 3.20
N CYS A 115 -8.39 1.27 2.54
CA CYS A 115 -9.70 1.26 3.20
C CYS A 115 -9.83 0.06 4.14
N HIS A 116 -9.42 -1.14 3.73
CA HIS A 116 -9.37 -2.30 4.61
C HIS A 116 -8.47 -2.04 5.83
N ARG A 117 -7.26 -1.51 5.61
CA ARG A 117 -6.33 -1.16 6.68
C ARG A 117 -6.92 -0.12 7.62
N GLY A 118 -7.44 1.00 7.07
CA GLY A 118 -8.01 2.09 7.85
C GLY A 118 -9.19 1.64 8.71
N LEU A 119 -10.09 0.82 8.14
CA LEU A 119 -11.21 0.23 8.86
C LEU A 119 -10.75 -0.71 9.97
N ALA A 120 -9.74 -1.55 9.71
CA ALA A 120 -9.20 -2.44 10.74
C ALA A 120 -8.57 -1.68 11.90
N VAL A 121 -7.78 -0.63 11.62
CA VAL A 121 -7.21 0.25 12.65
C VAL A 121 -8.31 0.91 13.47
N LEU A 122 -9.34 1.46 12.83
CA LEU A 122 -10.48 2.06 13.51
C LEU A 122 -11.23 1.04 14.41
N LEU A 123 -11.39 -0.19 13.95
CA LEU A 123 -11.99 -1.26 14.74
C LEU A 123 -11.16 -1.60 15.97
N VAL A 124 -9.83 -1.66 15.84
CA VAL A 124 -8.91 -1.86 16.98
C VAL A 124 -8.97 -0.67 17.95
N ASP A 125 -8.87 0.56 17.44
CA ASP A 125 -8.91 1.79 18.23
C ASP A 125 -10.22 1.94 19.04
N THR A 126 -11.31 1.40 18.49
CA THR A 126 -12.63 1.40 19.14
C THR A 126 -12.93 0.16 19.98
N GLY A 127 -11.89 -0.66 20.30
CA GLY A 127 -12.00 -1.82 21.17
C GLY A 127 -12.70 -3.03 20.54
N ARG A 128 -12.70 -3.14 19.22
CA ARG A 128 -13.33 -4.22 18.46
C ARG A 128 -12.31 -5.03 17.62
N PRO A 129 -11.18 -5.51 18.22
CA PRO A 129 -10.10 -6.18 17.47
C PRO A 129 -10.59 -7.45 16.76
N ASP A 130 -11.50 -8.23 17.34
CA ASP A 130 -12.02 -9.43 16.69
C ASP A 130 -12.67 -9.13 15.34
N ARG A 131 -13.43 -8.02 15.26
CA ARG A 131 -14.01 -7.57 13.98
C ARG A 131 -12.96 -7.17 12.94
N ALA A 132 -11.82 -6.61 13.38
CA ALA A 132 -10.70 -6.32 12.49
C ALA A 132 -10.08 -7.60 11.89
N PHE A 133 -9.88 -8.62 12.72
CA PHE A 133 -9.42 -9.92 12.23
C PHE A 133 -10.42 -10.58 11.29
N ASP A 134 -11.72 -10.54 11.61
CA ASP A 134 -12.77 -11.12 10.76
C ASP A 134 -12.86 -10.38 9.41
N LEU A 135 -12.75 -9.05 9.41
CA LEU A 135 -12.69 -8.24 8.19
C LEU A 135 -11.56 -8.73 7.26
N MET A 136 -10.34 -8.89 7.79
CA MET A 136 -9.18 -9.31 6.99
C MET A 136 -9.28 -10.77 6.55
N LYS A 137 -9.78 -11.67 7.40
CA LYS A 137 -9.98 -13.08 7.04
C LYS A 137 -11.02 -13.23 5.93
N ASN A 138 -12.13 -12.48 6.01
CA ASN A 138 -13.16 -12.49 4.99
C ASN A 138 -12.62 -11.96 3.66
N TRP A 139 -11.84 -10.88 3.69
CA TRP A 139 -11.18 -10.35 2.50
C TRP A 139 -10.22 -11.37 1.89
N ALA A 140 -9.39 -12.05 2.70
CA ALA A 140 -8.49 -13.11 2.24
C ALA A 140 -9.24 -14.31 1.64
N ALA A 141 -10.38 -14.69 2.22
CA ALA A 141 -11.20 -15.80 1.73
C ALA A 141 -11.87 -15.48 0.38
N GLN A 142 -12.28 -14.22 0.18
CA GLN A 142 -12.87 -13.75 -1.08
C GLN A 142 -11.83 -13.57 -2.19
N ASN A 143 -10.56 -13.37 -1.83
CA ASN A 143 -9.46 -13.08 -2.76
C ASN A 143 -8.27 -14.04 -2.52
N PRO A 144 -8.41 -15.35 -2.80
CA PRO A 144 -7.42 -16.37 -2.41
C PRO A 144 -6.05 -16.21 -3.08
N ASN A 145 -5.97 -15.52 -4.22
CA ASN A 145 -4.72 -15.27 -4.94
C ASN A 145 -4.11 -13.89 -4.62
N TYR A 146 -4.70 -13.14 -3.72
CA TYR A 146 -4.27 -11.78 -3.41
C TYR A 146 -3.42 -11.80 -2.13
N ALA A 147 -2.23 -11.19 -2.18
CA ALA A 147 -1.30 -11.19 -1.05
C ALA A 147 -1.67 -10.15 0.02
N ASP A 148 -2.25 -9.00 -0.38
CA ASP A 148 -2.48 -7.87 0.52
C ASP A 148 -3.32 -8.20 1.76
N PRO A 149 -4.41 -9.01 1.68
CA PRO A 149 -5.14 -9.41 2.89
C PRO A 149 -4.27 -10.14 3.92
N LEU A 150 -3.31 -10.94 3.45
CA LEU A 150 -2.39 -11.68 4.33
C LEU A 150 -1.34 -10.75 4.95
N VAL A 151 -0.88 -9.75 4.20
CA VAL A 151 0.01 -8.70 4.73
C VAL A 151 -0.69 -7.93 5.84
N GLU A 152 -1.96 -7.56 5.67
CA GLU A 152 -2.73 -6.85 6.70
C GLU A 152 -3.07 -7.76 7.90
N LEU A 153 -3.35 -9.06 7.68
CA LEU A 153 -3.47 -10.03 8.78
C LEU A 153 -2.18 -10.15 9.58
N ALA A 154 -1.04 -10.22 8.89
CA ALA A 154 0.25 -10.28 9.55
C ALA A 154 0.48 -9.06 10.43
N ARG A 155 0.19 -7.85 9.92
CA ARG A 155 0.28 -6.60 10.68
C ARG A 155 -0.57 -6.64 11.96
N LEU A 156 -1.83 -7.08 11.87
CA LEU A 156 -2.69 -7.22 13.05
C LEU A 156 -2.14 -8.22 14.06
N TYR A 157 -1.53 -9.33 13.60
CA TYR A 157 -0.89 -10.29 14.49
C TYR A 157 0.40 -9.77 15.14
N GLU A 158 1.18 -8.95 14.41
CA GLU A 158 2.34 -8.25 15.00
C GLU A 158 1.91 -7.29 16.10
N GLU A 159 0.89 -6.46 15.85
CA GLU A 159 0.32 -5.53 16.84
C GLU A 159 -0.24 -6.27 18.07
N ALA A 160 -0.74 -7.49 17.87
CA ALA A 160 -1.18 -8.38 18.95
C ALA A 160 -0.03 -9.15 19.64
N GLY A 161 1.23 -8.88 19.29
CA GLY A 161 2.42 -9.54 19.84
C GLY A 161 2.62 -10.99 19.39
N LYS A 162 1.97 -11.43 18.32
CA LYS A 162 2.01 -12.79 17.78
C LYS A 162 2.90 -12.90 16.54
N SER A 163 4.18 -12.53 16.67
CA SER A 163 5.13 -12.43 15.54
C SER A 163 5.30 -13.74 14.76
N ASP A 164 5.27 -14.90 15.43
CA ASP A 164 5.36 -16.20 14.74
C ASP A 164 4.16 -16.47 13.80
N VAL A 165 2.97 -16.00 14.19
CA VAL A 165 1.77 -16.11 13.36
C VAL A 165 1.86 -15.12 12.20
N ALA A 166 2.28 -13.89 12.46
CA ALA A 166 2.50 -12.87 11.44
C ALA A 166 3.48 -13.35 10.37
N LYS A 167 4.61 -13.97 10.79
CA LYS A 167 5.60 -14.54 9.88
C LYS A 167 4.99 -15.55 8.91
N LYS A 168 4.15 -16.47 9.40
CA LYS A 168 3.48 -17.48 8.55
C LYS A 168 2.58 -16.84 7.51
N TYR A 169 1.80 -15.80 7.90
CA TYR A 169 0.96 -15.07 6.95
C TYR A 169 1.79 -14.33 5.89
N LEU A 170 2.94 -13.76 6.27
CA LEU A 170 3.83 -13.09 5.31
C LEU A 170 4.53 -14.08 4.38
N GLU A 171 4.94 -15.25 4.87
CA GLU A 171 5.50 -16.31 4.05
C GLU A 171 4.46 -16.85 3.06
N ASP A 172 3.19 -17.02 3.48
CA ASP A 172 2.08 -17.36 2.57
C ASP A 172 1.80 -16.24 1.56
N ALA A 173 1.87 -14.97 1.97
CA ALA A 173 1.69 -13.82 1.08
C ALA A 173 2.70 -13.82 -0.06
N VAL A 174 4.00 -14.00 0.22
CA VAL A 174 5.04 -14.01 -0.83
C VAL A 174 4.98 -15.27 -1.70
N GLN A 175 4.40 -16.37 -1.20
CA GLN A 175 4.15 -17.55 -2.01
C GLN A 175 2.98 -17.37 -2.97
N ARG A 176 1.91 -16.69 -2.54
CA ARG A 176 0.73 -16.41 -3.37
C ARG A 176 1.03 -15.39 -4.47
N ASP A 177 1.75 -14.34 -4.13
CA ASP A 177 2.13 -13.29 -5.05
C ASP A 177 3.59 -12.87 -4.81
N ALA A 178 4.50 -13.54 -5.49
CA ALA A 178 5.93 -13.21 -5.46
C ALA A 178 6.25 -11.82 -6.06
N GLY A 179 5.30 -11.22 -6.79
CA GLY A 179 5.39 -9.85 -7.34
C GLY A 179 4.94 -8.76 -6.37
N ASN A 180 4.43 -9.10 -5.18
CA ASN A 180 3.99 -8.12 -4.20
C ASN A 180 5.18 -7.59 -3.38
N SER A 181 5.68 -6.41 -3.74
CA SER A 181 6.82 -5.77 -3.04
C SER A 181 6.52 -5.47 -1.58
N ARG A 182 5.26 -5.19 -1.23
CA ARG A 182 4.83 -4.91 0.15
C ARG A 182 4.94 -6.15 1.04
N ALA A 183 4.60 -7.33 0.50
CA ALA A 183 4.73 -8.59 1.24
C ALA A 183 6.20 -8.91 1.56
N TRP A 184 7.10 -8.73 0.57
CA TRP A 184 8.54 -8.89 0.78
C TRP A 184 9.11 -7.89 1.78
N LEU A 185 8.68 -6.61 1.69
CA LEU A 185 9.08 -5.57 2.63
C LEU A 185 8.64 -5.91 4.06
N ALA A 186 7.38 -6.29 4.25
CA ALA A 186 6.83 -6.65 5.55
C ALA A 186 7.56 -7.87 6.16
N LEU A 187 7.83 -8.91 5.35
CA LEU A 187 8.59 -10.07 5.80
C LEU A 187 10.04 -9.70 6.16
N GLY A 188 10.65 -8.76 5.42
CA GLY A 188 11.96 -8.20 5.74
C GLY A 188 11.97 -7.50 7.08
N ASN A 189 11.00 -6.62 7.33
CA ASN A 189 10.86 -5.90 8.60
C ASN A 189 10.72 -6.87 9.79
N LEU A 190 9.83 -7.85 9.66
CA LEU A 190 9.61 -8.83 10.72
C LEU A 190 10.86 -9.67 11.03
N ARG A 191 11.57 -10.11 9.99
CA ARG A 191 12.82 -10.89 10.16
C ARG A 191 13.93 -10.05 10.78
N GLU A 192 14.02 -8.78 10.42
CA GLU A 192 14.98 -7.87 11.04
C GLU A 192 14.70 -7.66 12.52
N GLN A 193 13.44 -7.43 12.90
CA GLN A 193 13.03 -7.32 14.30
C GLN A 193 13.37 -8.58 15.12
N ASN A 194 13.33 -9.75 14.49
CA ASN A 194 13.70 -11.02 15.09
C ASN A 194 15.22 -11.30 15.07
N GLY A 195 16.03 -10.41 14.50
CA GLY A 195 17.48 -10.57 14.40
C GLY A 195 17.97 -11.43 13.22
N ASP A 196 17.09 -11.86 12.34
CA ASP A 196 17.40 -12.68 11.15
C ASP A 196 17.94 -11.78 10.00
N LEU A 197 19.06 -11.09 10.25
CA LEU A 197 19.54 -9.97 9.41
C LEU A 197 19.82 -10.36 7.95
N GLU A 198 20.42 -11.53 7.71
CA GLU A 198 20.70 -11.99 6.33
C GLU A 198 19.41 -12.29 5.57
N GLN A 199 18.42 -12.87 6.23
CA GLN A 199 17.13 -13.14 5.60
C GLN A 199 16.34 -11.86 5.37
N ALA A 200 16.37 -10.93 6.33
CA ALA A 200 15.78 -9.60 6.20
C ALA A 200 16.35 -8.86 4.98
N MET A 201 17.69 -8.82 4.87
CA MET A 201 18.37 -8.20 3.73
C MET A 201 17.93 -8.80 2.39
N ARG A 202 17.85 -10.14 2.29
CA ARG A 202 17.37 -10.80 1.06
C ARG A 202 15.94 -10.41 0.72
N ASN A 203 15.06 -10.30 1.71
CA ASN A 203 13.66 -9.91 1.49
C ASN A 203 13.55 -8.45 1.03
N TYR A 204 14.32 -7.53 1.60
CA TYR A 204 14.39 -6.15 1.15
C TYR A 204 14.92 -6.04 -0.28
N GLN A 205 15.92 -6.85 -0.65
CA GLN A 205 16.43 -6.92 -2.03
C GLN A 205 15.35 -7.41 -3.00
N GLN A 206 14.53 -8.39 -2.60
CA GLN A 206 13.38 -8.83 -3.42
C GLN A 206 12.34 -7.73 -3.56
N SER A 207 12.01 -7.01 -2.48
CA SER A 207 11.11 -5.86 -2.55
C SER A 207 11.62 -4.79 -3.53
N LEU A 208 12.93 -4.47 -3.48
CA LEU A 208 13.57 -3.50 -4.38
C LEU A 208 13.64 -3.98 -5.84
N ALA A 209 13.79 -5.28 -6.07
CA ALA A 209 13.77 -5.85 -7.41
C ALA A 209 12.42 -5.69 -8.11
N ILE A 210 11.33 -5.69 -7.33
CA ILE A 210 9.96 -5.51 -7.82
C ILE A 210 9.63 -4.01 -7.93
N ASN A 211 9.93 -3.25 -6.90
CA ASN A 211 9.73 -1.80 -6.85
C ASN A 211 11.04 -1.13 -6.41
N ASN A 212 11.75 -0.51 -7.36
CA ASN A 212 13.02 0.16 -7.12
C ASN A 212 12.88 1.59 -6.55
N MET A 213 11.66 2.12 -6.48
CA MET A 213 11.38 3.47 -5.97
C MET A 213 11.16 3.47 -4.44
N GLN A 214 12.08 2.82 -3.70
CA GLN A 214 12.06 2.69 -2.24
C GLN A 214 13.43 3.09 -1.66
N PRO A 215 13.76 4.39 -1.61
CA PRO A 215 15.08 4.86 -1.16
C PRO A 215 15.41 4.41 0.27
N GLU A 216 14.42 4.42 1.16
CA GLU A 216 14.57 4.00 2.56
C GLU A 216 14.95 2.51 2.68
N VAL A 217 14.34 1.65 1.83
CA VAL A 217 14.66 0.22 1.80
C VAL A 217 16.06 0.00 1.25
N SER A 218 16.49 0.79 0.24
CA SER A 218 17.85 0.73 -0.31
C SER A 218 18.88 1.09 0.75
N GLU A 219 18.64 2.14 1.53
CA GLU A 219 19.48 2.54 2.64
C GLU A 219 19.54 1.45 3.71
N ARG A 220 18.39 0.83 4.02
CA ARG A 220 18.33 -0.26 5.01
C ARG A 220 19.14 -1.47 4.58
N VAL A 221 19.08 -1.87 3.31
CA VAL A 221 19.93 -2.94 2.74
C VAL A 221 21.42 -2.61 2.92
N ALA A 222 21.82 -1.37 2.62
CA ALA A 222 23.21 -0.93 2.78
C ALA A 222 23.67 -0.95 4.25
N MET A 223 22.79 -0.60 5.19
CA MET A 223 23.06 -0.67 6.63
C MET A 223 23.22 -2.11 7.10
N LEU A 224 22.28 -2.99 6.73
CA LEU A 224 22.33 -4.41 7.09
C LEU A 224 23.57 -5.10 6.51
N SER A 225 23.95 -4.80 5.27
CA SER A 225 25.18 -5.35 4.66
C SER A 225 26.43 -5.02 5.48
N ARG A 226 26.55 -3.76 5.93
CA ARG A 226 27.67 -3.32 6.81
C ARG A 226 27.63 -4.03 8.16
N GLN A 227 26.45 -4.13 8.77
CA GLN A 227 26.28 -4.79 10.08
C GLN A 227 26.62 -6.28 10.02
N ILE A 228 26.15 -6.99 9.00
CA ILE A 228 26.47 -8.40 8.78
C ILE A 228 27.97 -8.61 8.60
N SER A 229 28.64 -7.75 7.80
CA SER A 229 30.09 -7.81 7.59
C SER A 229 30.86 -7.58 8.91
N ALA A 230 30.48 -6.58 9.69
CA ALA A 230 31.11 -6.31 10.98
C ALA A 230 30.92 -7.46 12.00
N ASN A 231 29.73 -8.06 12.02
CA ASN A 231 29.45 -9.24 12.85
C ASN A 231 30.33 -10.43 12.45
N TYR A 232 30.51 -10.67 11.15
CA TYR A 232 31.38 -11.72 10.64
C TYR A 232 32.84 -11.48 11.01
N GLU A 233 33.38 -10.28 10.80
CA GLU A 233 34.76 -9.91 11.17
C GLU A 233 35.00 -10.09 12.67
N SER A 234 34.05 -9.67 13.50
CA SER A 234 34.12 -9.85 14.95
C SER A 234 34.16 -11.31 15.36
N ALA A 235 33.32 -12.15 14.72
CA ALA A 235 33.29 -13.60 14.97
C ALA A 235 34.60 -14.28 14.56
N VAL A 236 35.18 -13.91 13.41
CA VAL A 236 36.48 -14.40 12.95
C VAL A 236 37.60 -14.00 13.92
N ALA A 237 37.63 -12.74 14.36
CA ALA A 237 38.62 -12.25 15.32
C ALA A 237 38.53 -13.00 16.66
N ALA A 238 37.31 -13.23 17.17
CA ALA A 238 37.07 -14.01 18.39
C ALA A 238 37.52 -15.47 18.24
N GLY A 239 37.25 -16.09 17.10
CA GLY A 239 37.71 -17.45 16.78
C GLY A 239 39.24 -17.57 16.73
N GLN A 240 39.94 -16.60 16.14
CA GLN A 240 41.41 -16.53 16.13
C GLN A 240 41.99 -16.34 17.54
N THR A 241 41.33 -15.56 18.40
CA THR A 241 41.76 -15.34 19.80
C THR A 241 41.64 -16.64 20.61
N GLN A 242 40.61 -17.45 20.39
CA GLN A 242 40.44 -18.75 21.06
C GLN A 242 41.52 -19.76 20.66
N ILE A 243 41.92 -19.79 19.38
CA ILE A 243 42.99 -20.68 18.89
C ILE A 243 44.35 -20.27 19.45
N ALA A 244 44.61 -18.96 19.60
CA ALA A 244 45.85 -18.45 20.16
C ALA A 244 46.01 -18.66 21.67
N THR A 245 44.92 -18.87 22.39
CA THR A 245 44.90 -19.09 23.84
C THR A 245 44.94 -20.57 24.26
N GLN A 246 44.94 -21.52 23.31
CA GLN A 246 45.14 -22.93 23.65
C GLN A 246 46.60 -23.16 24.05
N PRO A 247 46.88 -23.67 25.27
CA PRO A 247 48.25 -23.95 25.70
C PRO A 247 48.86 -25.01 24.80
N ASN A 248 50.04 -24.71 24.27
CA ASN A 248 50.91 -25.62 23.52
C ASN A 248 51.02 -26.97 24.28
N PHE A 249 50.43 -28.04 23.74
CA PHE A 249 50.70 -29.39 24.22
C PHE A 249 52.16 -29.68 23.90
N GLN A 250 53.04 -29.54 24.89
CA GLN A 250 54.45 -29.91 24.81
C GLN A 250 54.53 -31.40 24.39
N SER A 251 55.16 -31.60 23.28
CA SER A 251 55.61 -32.93 22.83
C SER A 251 56.52 -33.55 23.90
N GLY A 252 55.96 -34.47 24.68
CA GLY A 252 56.77 -35.27 25.61
C GLY A 252 57.75 -36.11 24.80
N THR A 253 59.01 -35.77 24.93
CA THR A 253 60.14 -36.62 24.48
C THR A 253 60.09 -37.96 25.20
N MET A 254 59.79 -39.04 24.44
CA MET A 254 60.11 -40.39 24.88
C MET A 254 61.65 -40.53 24.89
N THR A 255 62.21 -40.63 26.08
CA THR A 255 63.53 -41.19 26.31
C THR A 255 63.39 -42.67 26.62
N ARG A 256 64.24 -43.49 25.93
CA ARG A 256 64.39 -44.94 26.05
C ARG A 256 64.78 -45.36 27.49
#